data_26ef5277a3e0d4611c9ac1f5c0a48b5c
#
_entry.id   26ef5277a3e0d4611c9ac1f5c0a48b5c
#
_cell.length_a   1.000
_cell.length_b   1.000
_cell.length_c   1.000
_cell.angle_alpha   90.00
_cell.angle_beta   90.00
_cell.angle_gamma   90.00
#
_symmetry.space_group_name_H-M   'P 1'
#
loop_
_entity.id
_entity.type
_entity.pdbx_description
1 polymer ?
#
loop_
_entity_poly.entity_id
_entity_poly.type
_entity_poly.pdbx_seq_one_letter_code
_entity_poly.pdbx_strand_id
1 'polypeptide(L)'
;MKPATQRRDFRDSKSKPHHPKYRGNSEIKSQKSHSRPRPSKTGYALELEDYYSRKFGQVVTPIAILKTLAVISSAFETNNRVWILNVAPSRHLKTQTTQEQTRIFPKNKLIYTGSDFTIHGIIRDYDSGRKLDRKCLLINDMTLLLASKAKQTRSRLIDAFSELASEGRYIYRDFQQSYEIKAHFSLIANITPHSFLVNRRELLGNTFIERCLVVYHALTEEEMSDANLSRDQRAALSIQKFKASLGEEDVRVTREDLVRFDEYAKRWRILGAYSSSSSLFDMIKSVAVAYAILNKHKKITKDEYRFLDMLEPYLRNPDESVKLQILELARQGRSIEDICLIRNKSTKKYRSFVSRTISEYRHKGILPWIKPITTGDASE
;
A
#
# COMPACT_ATOMS: atom_id res chain seq x y z
N MET A 1 23.18 57.85 3.15
CA MET A 1 23.31 57.65 4.59
C MET A 1 23.25 56.17 4.88
N LYS A 2 24.38 55.56 5.17
CA LYS A 2 24.52 54.15 5.61
C LYS A 2 24.79 54.12 7.10
N PRO A 3 24.17 53.30 7.93
CA PRO A 3 24.66 53.08 9.27
C PRO A 3 25.60 51.90 9.33
N ALA A 4 26.58 52.05 10.21
CA ALA A 4 27.76 51.25 10.40
C ALA A 4 27.50 49.94 11.13
N THR A 5 28.26 48.93 10.73
CA THR A 5 28.39 47.62 11.31
C THR A 5 29.29 47.69 12.55
N GLN A 6 28.80 47.32 13.72
CA GLN A 6 29.61 47.02 14.88
C GLN A 6 29.95 45.55 14.94
N ARG A 7 31.23 45.21 14.77
CA ARG A 7 31.83 43.93 15.14
C ARG A 7 32.05 43.91 16.66
N ARG A 8 31.58 42.86 17.31
CA ARG A 8 32.01 42.49 18.66
C ARG A 8 32.88 41.24 18.59
N ASP A 9 34.15 41.43 18.88
CA ASP A 9 35.11 40.38 19.18
C ASP A 9 34.75 39.69 20.52
N PHE A 10 34.64 38.38 20.51
CA PHE A 10 34.63 37.59 21.74
C PHE A 10 35.88 36.70 21.74
N ARG A 11 36.78 37.05 22.67
CA ARG A 11 38.04 36.34 22.93
C ARG A 11 37.77 35.08 23.73
N ASP A 12 38.54 34.10 23.42
CA ASP A 12 38.89 32.85 24.06
C ASP A 12 38.89 32.80 25.57
N SER A 13 38.34 31.75 26.13
CA SER A 13 38.84 31.15 27.36
C SER A 13 38.86 29.62 27.26
N LYS A 14 40.05 29.07 27.07
CA LYS A 14 40.36 27.65 27.14
C LYS A 14 40.31 27.19 28.62
N SER A 15 39.45 26.22 28.90
CA SER A 15 39.64 25.37 30.08
C SER A 15 39.52 23.91 29.67
N LYS A 16 40.60 23.18 29.81
CA LYS A 16 40.70 21.73 29.61
C LYS A 16 40.08 21.00 30.82
N PRO A 17 39.22 20.03 30.66
CA PRO A 17 38.94 19.09 31.75
C PRO A 17 39.87 17.88 31.67
N HIS A 18 40.43 17.52 32.82
CA HIS A 18 41.21 16.32 33.11
C HIS A 18 40.38 15.06 32.92
N HIS A 19 40.88 14.11 32.12
CA HIS A 19 40.36 12.75 32.06
C HIS A 19 41.12 11.83 33.04
N PRO A 20 40.44 11.05 33.89
CA PRO A 20 41.07 9.98 34.65
C PRO A 20 41.34 8.78 33.72
N LYS A 21 42.57 8.29 33.76
CA LYS A 21 43.01 7.04 33.11
C LYS A 21 42.42 5.84 33.85
N TYR A 22 41.45 5.16 33.25
CA TYR A 22 41.09 3.79 33.64
C TYR A 22 41.88 2.81 32.75
N ARG A 23 42.87 2.13 33.40
CA ARG A 23 43.46 0.90 32.87
C ARG A 23 42.54 -0.24 33.27
N GLY A 24 41.99 -0.94 32.30
CA GLY A 24 41.31 -2.21 32.46
C GLY A 24 41.54 -3.04 31.22
N ASN A 25 42.58 -3.88 31.27
CA ASN A 25 42.78 -4.94 30.28
C ASN A 25 41.70 -5.99 30.46
N SER A 26 40.86 -6.17 29.44
CA SER A 26 40.16 -7.43 29.21
C SER A 26 40.21 -7.71 27.70
N GLU A 27 41.03 -8.70 27.36
CA GLU A 27 41.09 -9.31 26.02
C GLU A 27 39.73 -9.89 25.69
N ILE A 28 38.95 -9.18 24.91
CA ILE A 28 37.79 -9.78 24.22
C ILE A 28 38.31 -10.34 22.89
N LYS A 29 38.53 -11.65 22.87
CA LYS A 29 38.77 -12.41 21.65
C LYS A 29 37.61 -12.20 20.68
N SER A 30 37.88 -11.47 19.61
CA SER A 30 36.96 -11.28 18.50
C SER A 30 36.73 -12.62 17.80
N GLN A 31 35.63 -13.28 18.06
CA GLN A 31 35.12 -14.34 17.22
C GLN A 31 34.58 -13.73 15.91
N LYS A 32 35.47 -13.56 14.93
CA LYS A 32 35.11 -13.39 13.53
C LYS A 32 34.73 -14.76 12.99
N SER A 33 33.46 -15.11 12.99
CA SER A 33 32.92 -16.10 12.05
C SER A 33 31.63 -15.53 11.44
N HIS A 34 31.79 -14.62 10.49
CA HIS A 34 30.71 -14.35 9.56
C HIS A 34 30.64 -15.54 8.59
N SER A 35 30.02 -16.64 9.04
CA SER A 35 29.52 -17.65 8.14
C SER A 35 28.46 -17.00 7.24
N ARG A 36 28.78 -16.79 5.97
CA ARG A 36 27.77 -16.44 4.96
C ARG A 36 26.65 -17.44 5.08
N PRO A 37 25.38 -17.02 5.29
CA PRO A 37 24.29 -17.96 5.33
C PRO A 37 24.25 -18.72 4.00
N ARG A 38 24.31 -20.06 4.06
CA ARG A 38 24.10 -20.91 2.90
C ARG A 38 22.69 -20.58 2.38
N PRO A 39 22.48 -20.42 1.05
CA PRO A 39 21.15 -20.22 0.50
C PRO A 39 20.28 -21.37 0.97
N SER A 40 19.31 -21.05 1.82
CA SER A 40 18.33 -22.02 2.27
C SER A 40 17.51 -22.47 1.07
N LYS A 41 17.02 -23.71 1.06
CA LYS A 41 16.07 -24.23 0.07
C LYS A 41 14.69 -23.52 0.14
N THR A 42 14.55 -22.53 1.00
CA THR A 42 13.37 -21.68 1.19
C THR A 42 13.36 -20.61 0.11
N GLY A 43 12.20 -20.37 -0.49
CA GLY A 43 12.03 -19.32 -1.51
C GLY A 43 12.33 -17.93 -0.96
N TYR A 44 12.69 -16.99 -1.84
CA TYR A 44 13.03 -15.61 -1.45
C TYR A 44 11.87 -14.88 -0.74
N ALA A 45 10.61 -15.31 -0.95
CA ALA A 45 9.46 -14.77 -0.23
C ALA A 45 9.55 -15.00 1.29
N LEU A 46 10.02 -16.17 1.73
CA LEU A 46 10.22 -16.44 3.16
C LEU A 46 11.33 -15.60 3.78
N GLU A 47 12.40 -15.34 3.01
CA GLU A 47 13.46 -14.42 3.42
C GLU A 47 12.93 -12.98 3.57
N LEU A 48 12.05 -12.55 2.65
CA LEU A 48 11.39 -11.25 2.71
C LEU A 48 10.39 -11.17 3.87
N GLU A 49 9.62 -12.23 4.10
CA GLU A 49 8.66 -12.31 5.20
C GLU A 49 9.37 -12.16 6.54
N ASP A 50 10.46 -12.92 6.76
CA ASP A 50 11.28 -12.80 7.97
C ASP A 50 11.93 -11.40 8.08
N TYR A 51 12.48 -10.90 6.98
CA TYR A 51 13.07 -9.57 6.93
C TYR A 51 12.07 -8.46 7.27
N TYR A 52 10.90 -8.46 6.62
CA TYR A 52 9.88 -7.44 6.84
C TYR A 52 9.23 -7.57 8.21
N SER A 53 8.98 -8.80 8.67
CA SER A 53 8.43 -9.06 10.01
C SER A 53 9.33 -8.50 11.10
N ARG A 54 10.64 -8.74 11.02
CA ARG A 54 11.62 -8.16 11.96
C ARG A 54 11.75 -6.65 11.81
N LYS A 55 11.61 -6.12 10.61
CA LYS A 55 11.83 -4.70 10.33
C LYS A 55 10.61 -3.83 10.58
N PHE A 56 9.42 -4.29 10.26
CA PHE A 56 8.18 -3.51 10.27
C PHE A 56 7.07 -4.12 11.12
N GLY A 57 7.27 -5.32 11.64
CA GLY A 57 6.24 -6.09 12.34
C GLY A 57 5.36 -6.92 11.40
N GLN A 58 4.71 -7.92 11.97
CA GLN A 58 3.92 -8.90 11.20
C GLN A 58 2.72 -8.28 10.47
N VAL A 59 2.06 -7.31 11.09
CA VAL A 59 0.88 -6.63 10.51
C VAL A 59 1.20 -5.93 9.19
N VAL A 60 2.40 -5.39 9.03
CA VAL A 60 2.78 -4.64 7.81
C VAL A 60 3.43 -5.53 6.76
N THR A 61 3.89 -6.72 7.16
CA THR A 61 4.63 -7.65 6.31
C THR A 61 3.90 -8.00 5.00
N PRO A 62 2.62 -8.39 4.99
CA PRO A 62 1.92 -8.72 3.75
C PRO A 62 1.85 -7.54 2.77
N ILE A 63 1.66 -6.32 3.28
CA ILE A 63 1.63 -5.10 2.46
C ILE A 63 3.02 -4.78 1.90
N ALA A 64 4.08 -4.97 2.70
CA ALA A 64 5.45 -4.76 2.24
C ALA A 64 5.84 -5.75 1.14
N ILE A 65 5.44 -7.03 1.26
CA ILE A 65 5.59 -8.03 0.19
C ILE A 65 4.78 -7.64 -1.04
N LEU A 66 3.51 -7.25 -0.88
CA LEU A 66 2.67 -6.80 -2.01
C LEU A 66 3.33 -5.65 -2.78
N LYS A 67 3.96 -4.69 -2.09
CA LYS A 67 4.74 -3.62 -2.73
C LYS A 67 5.93 -4.16 -3.52
N THR A 68 6.61 -5.18 -3.00
CA THR A 68 7.68 -5.89 -3.72
C THR A 68 7.14 -6.52 -5.01
N LEU A 69 5.96 -7.16 -4.93
CA LEU A 69 5.33 -7.76 -6.11
C LEU A 69 4.90 -6.73 -7.15
N ALA A 70 4.45 -5.55 -6.72
CA ALA A 70 4.18 -4.44 -7.64
C ALA A 70 5.43 -4.01 -8.40
N VAL A 71 6.60 -3.96 -7.74
CA VAL A 71 7.86 -3.67 -8.44
C VAL A 71 8.22 -4.78 -9.42
N ILE A 72 8.05 -6.06 -9.07
CA ILE A 72 8.30 -7.18 -9.98
C ILE A 72 7.36 -7.11 -11.18
N SER A 73 6.06 -6.88 -10.97
CA SER A 73 5.06 -6.79 -12.03
C SER A 73 5.30 -5.64 -13.01
N SER A 74 6.08 -4.63 -12.64
CA SER A 74 6.41 -3.51 -13.55
C SER A 74 7.19 -3.97 -14.78
N ALA A 75 7.93 -5.07 -14.67
CA ALA A 75 8.71 -5.66 -15.75
C ALA A 75 7.89 -6.55 -16.69
N PHE A 76 6.62 -6.88 -16.37
CA PHE A 76 5.78 -7.74 -17.19
C PHE A 76 5.53 -7.14 -18.57
N GLU A 77 5.37 -8.01 -19.57
CA GLU A 77 5.07 -7.59 -20.93
C GLU A 77 3.59 -7.33 -21.13
N THR A 78 2.74 -8.02 -20.35
CA THR A 78 1.28 -7.80 -20.39
C THR A 78 0.90 -6.46 -19.77
N ASN A 79 -0.27 -5.94 -20.14
CA ASN A 79 -0.77 -4.64 -19.63
C ASN A 79 -1.23 -4.69 -18.16
N ASN A 80 -1.27 -5.88 -17.57
CA ASN A 80 -1.87 -6.12 -16.27
C ASN A 80 -0.83 -5.97 -15.15
N ARG A 81 -0.43 -4.74 -14.85
CA ARG A 81 0.52 -4.44 -13.79
C ARG A 81 -0.18 -4.11 -12.48
N VAL A 82 0.49 -4.41 -11.38
CA VAL A 82 -0.08 -4.18 -10.03
C VAL A 82 0.04 -2.71 -9.65
N TRP A 83 -1.10 -2.08 -9.43
CA TRP A 83 -1.20 -0.75 -8.85
C TRP A 83 -1.71 -0.85 -7.43
N ILE A 84 -1.06 -0.17 -6.50
CA ILE A 84 -1.39 -0.20 -5.07
C ILE A 84 -1.70 1.21 -4.59
N LEU A 85 -2.87 1.38 -3.99
CA LEU A 85 -3.20 2.56 -3.20
C LEU A 85 -3.21 2.16 -1.71
N ASN A 86 -2.14 2.50 -1.01
CA ASN A 86 -1.96 2.13 0.39
C ASN A 86 -2.52 3.23 1.31
N VAL A 87 -3.63 2.95 1.94
CA VAL A 87 -4.36 3.84 2.84
C VAL A 87 -4.00 3.53 4.29
N ALA A 88 -3.25 4.42 4.93
CA ALA A 88 -2.88 4.25 6.33
C ALA A 88 -2.71 5.61 7.03
N PRO A 89 -2.92 5.71 8.35
CA PRO A 89 -2.68 6.92 9.10
C PRO A 89 -1.22 7.39 8.98
N SER A 90 -0.94 8.64 9.34
CA SER A 90 0.42 9.14 9.42
C SER A 90 1.24 8.34 10.43
N ARG A 91 2.54 8.13 10.17
CA ARG A 91 3.47 7.35 11.01
C ARG A 91 3.24 5.82 11.05
N HIS A 92 2.29 5.27 10.32
CA HIS A 92 2.03 3.83 10.23
C HIS A 92 2.88 3.14 9.14
N LEU A 93 4.16 3.47 9.03
CA LEU A 93 5.19 2.81 8.22
C LEU A 93 4.96 2.77 6.70
N LYS A 94 3.89 3.40 6.16
CA LYS A 94 3.57 3.33 4.73
C LYS A 94 4.69 3.86 3.83
N THR A 95 5.30 4.99 4.18
CA THR A 95 6.42 5.59 3.42
C THR A 95 7.70 4.75 3.57
N GLN A 96 7.98 4.25 4.78
CA GLN A 96 9.17 3.44 5.04
C GLN A 96 9.15 2.14 4.25
N THR A 97 8.01 1.42 4.21
CA THR A 97 7.86 0.20 3.40
C THR A 97 7.96 0.47 1.90
N THR A 98 7.55 1.64 1.45
CA THR A 98 7.70 2.04 0.03
C THR A 98 9.15 2.39 -0.29
N GLN A 99 9.83 3.13 0.59
CA GLN A 99 11.25 3.45 0.41
C GLN A 99 12.14 2.21 0.47
N GLU A 100 11.74 1.17 1.21
CA GLU A 100 12.49 -0.08 1.29
C GLU A 100 12.60 -0.76 -0.08
N GLN A 101 11.63 -0.58 -0.97
CA GLN A 101 11.71 -1.12 -2.32
C GLN A 101 12.94 -0.61 -3.08
N THR A 102 13.38 0.62 -2.82
CA THR A 102 14.59 1.18 -3.46
C THR A 102 15.88 0.52 -2.97
N ARG A 103 15.85 -0.20 -1.83
CA ARG A 103 17.00 -0.95 -1.30
C ARG A 103 17.05 -2.37 -1.85
N ILE A 104 15.88 -2.99 -2.06
CA ILE A 104 15.75 -4.36 -2.58
C ILE A 104 16.03 -4.39 -4.09
N PHE A 105 15.55 -3.38 -4.80
CA PHE A 105 15.72 -3.30 -6.26
C PHE A 105 16.77 -2.28 -6.66
N PRO A 106 17.53 -2.53 -7.73
CA PRO A 106 18.49 -1.56 -8.25
C PRO A 106 17.81 -0.26 -8.65
N LYS A 107 18.30 0.86 -8.12
CA LYS A 107 17.81 2.20 -8.51
C LYS A 107 17.91 2.38 -10.04
N ASN A 108 16.98 3.07 -10.62
CA ASN A 108 16.88 3.45 -12.03
C ASN A 108 16.53 2.32 -13.03
N LYS A 109 16.57 1.03 -12.64
CA LYS A 109 16.14 -0.04 -13.55
C LYS A 109 14.66 -0.34 -13.47
N LEU A 110 14.13 -0.57 -12.24
CA LEU A 110 12.74 -0.95 -12.00
C LEU A 110 11.95 0.10 -11.22
N ILE A 111 12.58 1.14 -10.70
CA ILE A 111 11.91 2.12 -9.84
C ILE A 111 12.05 3.52 -10.42
N TYR A 112 10.92 4.23 -10.45
CA TYR A 112 10.81 5.64 -10.77
C TYR A 112 10.26 6.39 -9.56
N THR A 113 11.01 7.35 -9.04
CA THR A 113 10.64 8.14 -7.86
C THR A 113 10.51 9.62 -8.20
N GLY A 114 9.52 10.28 -7.64
CA GLY A 114 9.36 11.72 -7.70
C GLY A 114 8.55 12.20 -6.50
N SER A 115 8.72 13.44 -6.11
CA SER A 115 7.96 14.07 -5.02
C SER A 115 6.79 14.91 -5.53
N ASP A 116 6.94 15.50 -6.70
CA ASP A 116 5.92 16.33 -7.33
C ASP A 116 5.72 15.93 -8.80
N PHE A 117 4.63 15.21 -9.04
CA PHE A 117 4.28 14.74 -10.37
C PHE A 117 3.34 15.75 -11.03
N THR A 118 3.77 16.27 -12.16
CA THR A 118 2.94 17.00 -13.10
C THR A 118 2.99 16.33 -14.45
N ILE A 119 1.95 16.52 -15.28
CA ILE A 119 1.96 15.99 -16.65
C ILE A 119 3.18 16.52 -17.41
N HIS A 120 3.48 17.82 -17.31
CA HIS A 120 4.67 18.42 -17.92
C HIS A 120 5.99 17.83 -17.38
N GLY A 121 6.05 17.50 -16.09
CA GLY A 121 7.20 16.82 -15.49
C GLY A 121 7.43 15.45 -16.10
N ILE A 122 6.36 14.67 -16.25
CA ILE A 122 6.43 13.33 -16.88
C ILE A 122 6.83 13.44 -18.35
N ILE A 123 6.28 14.39 -19.11
CA ILE A 123 6.64 14.65 -20.51
C ILE A 123 8.13 14.99 -20.62
N ARG A 124 8.60 15.95 -19.82
CA ARG A 124 10.00 16.37 -19.82
C ARG A 124 10.94 15.20 -19.47
N ASP A 125 10.59 14.38 -18.50
CA ASP A 125 11.37 13.21 -18.13
C ASP A 125 11.37 12.17 -19.28
N TYR A 126 10.22 11.99 -19.95
CA TYR A 126 10.11 11.12 -21.11
C TYR A 126 11.01 11.59 -22.28
N ASP A 127 10.99 12.87 -22.61
CA ASP A 127 11.80 13.49 -23.66
C ASP A 127 13.30 13.43 -23.33
N SER A 128 13.65 13.57 -22.04
CA SER A 128 15.05 13.42 -21.57
C SER A 128 15.55 11.97 -21.50
N GLY A 129 14.74 10.99 -21.95
CA GLY A 129 15.07 9.56 -21.92
C GLY A 129 14.87 8.89 -20.56
N ARG A 130 14.36 9.61 -19.57
CA ARG A 130 14.02 9.07 -18.25
C ARG A 130 12.64 8.44 -18.28
N LYS A 131 12.51 7.32 -18.98
CA LYS A 131 11.23 6.66 -19.25
C LYS A 131 10.63 6.04 -17.99
N LEU A 132 9.31 6.21 -17.86
CA LEU A 132 8.49 5.55 -16.85
C LEU A 132 8.17 4.10 -17.25
N ASP A 133 8.28 3.79 -18.54
CA ASP A 133 7.94 2.47 -19.07
C ASP A 133 8.71 1.34 -18.38
N ARG A 134 8.00 0.25 -18.06
CA ARG A 134 8.49 -0.93 -17.33
C ARG A 134 9.13 -0.62 -15.98
N LYS A 135 8.65 0.41 -15.30
CA LYS A 135 9.09 0.77 -13.95
C LYS A 135 7.92 0.84 -12.98
N CYS A 136 8.23 0.72 -11.71
CA CYS A 136 7.29 0.99 -10.62
C CYS A 136 7.39 2.46 -10.20
N LEU A 137 6.31 3.20 -10.36
CA LEU A 137 6.19 4.56 -9.88
C LEU A 137 5.92 4.57 -8.39
N LEU A 138 6.80 5.20 -7.60
CA LEU A 138 6.64 5.35 -6.16
C LEU A 138 6.17 6.76 -5.80
N ILE A 139 4.94 6.88 -5.29
CA ILE A 139 4.40 8.13 -4.74
C ILE A 139 4.34 8.01 -3.22
N ASN A 140 5.31 8.61 -2.53
CA ASN A 140 5.45 8.50 -1.08
C ASN A 140 4.28 9.12 -0.31
N ASP A 141 3.68 10.20 -0.84
CA ASP A 141 2.50 10.82 -0.25
C ASP A 141 1.62 11.46 -1.33
N MET A 142 0.55 10.74 -1.69
CA MET A 142 -0.44 11.22 -2.64
C MET A 142 -1.30 12.36 -2.06
N THR A 143 -1.33 12.51 -0.73
CA THR A 143 -2.04 13.60 -0.05
C THR A 143 -1.56 14.95 -0.53
N LEU A 144 -0.23 15.13 -0.64
CA LEU A 144 0.37 16.37 -1.13
C LEU A 144 -0.02 16.65 -2.58
N LEU A 145 -0.03 15.62 -3.42
CA LEU A 145 -0.41 15.72 -4.81
C LEU A 145 -1.89 16.12 -4.97
N LEU A 146 -2.76 15.60 -4.12
CA LEU A 146 -4.19 15.91 -4.16
C LEU A 146 -4.53 17.25 -3.52
N ALA A 147 -3.82 17.67 -2.49
CA ALA A 147 -4.10 18.92 -1.75
C ALA A 147 -3.54 20.16 -2.41
N SER A 148 -2.35 20.08 -3.03
CA SER A 148 -1.58 21.24 -3.48
C SER A 148 -1.97 21.79 -4.86
N LYS A 149 -2.80 21.06 -5.64
CA LYS A 149 -3.07 21.41 -7.04
C LYS A 149 -4.48 21.94 -7.25
N ALA A 150 -4.61 22.89 -8.16
CA ALA A 150 -5.92 23.30 -8.65
C ALA A 150 -6.70 22.05 -9.13
N LYS A 151 -8.00 22.01 -8.86
CA LYS A 151 -8.85 20.84 -9.15
C LYS A 151 -8.68 20.33 -10.59
N GLN A 152 -8.59 21.23 -11.57
CA GLN A 152 -8.43 20.85 -12.97
C GLN A 152 -7.06 20.17 -13.25
N THR A 153 -5.97 20.68 -12.68
CA THR A 153 -4.63 20.09 -12.84
C THR A 153 -4.55 18.71 -12.20
N ARG A 154 -5.18 18.55 -11.04
CA ARG A 154 -5.27 17.30 -10.31
C ARG A 154 -6.08 16.25 -11.09
N SER A 155 -7.28 16.61 -11.55
CA SER A 155 -8.12 15.73 -12.36
C SER A 155 -7.39 15.24 -13.61
N ARG A 156 -6.77 16.15 -14.39
CA ARG A 156 -5.98 15.79 -15.57
C ARG A 156 -4.85 14.81 -15.28
N LEU A 157 -4.17 14.94 -14.13
CA LEU A 157 -3.10 14.01 -13.77
C LEU A 157 -3.64 12.62 -13.43
N ILE A 158 -4.76 12.56 -12.71
CA ILE A 158 -5.43 11.30 -12.37
C ILE A 158 -5.95 10.62 -13.63
N ASP A 159 -6.54 11.41 -14.56
CA ASP A 159 -7.01 10.93 -15.86
C ASP A 159 -5.84 10.36 -16.68
N ALA A 160 -4.72 11.08 -16.75
CA ALA A 160 -3.52 10.63 -17.44
C ALA A 160 -2.99 9.29 -16.88
N PHE A 161 -2.95 9.13 -15.56
CA PHE A 161 -2.57 7.85 -14.96
C PHE A 161 -3.58 6.76 -15.29
N SER A 162 -4.87 7.05 -15.22
CA SER A 162 -5.93 6.07 -15.53
C SER A 162 -5.87 5.61 -17.00
N GLU A 163 -5.61 6.51 -17.94
CA GLU A 163 -5.45 6.23 -19.36
C GLU A 163 -4.17 5.42 -19.64
N LEU A 164 -3.04 5.83 -19.05
CA LEU A 164 -1.79 5.06 -19.13
C LEU A 164 -1.92 3.66 -18.54
N ALA A 165 -2.68 3.49 -17.46
CA ALA A 165 -2.94 2.17 -16.88
C ALA A 165 -3.74 1.25 -17.79
N SER A 166 -4.71 1.80 -18.53
CA SER A 166 -5.60 1.04 -19.43
C SER A 166 -4.97 0.74 -20.75
N GLU A 167 -4.46 1.80 -21.39
CA GLU A 167 -4.10 1.81 -22.79
C GLU A 167 -2.59 1.81 -23.01
N GLY A 168 -1.82 2.04 -21.92
CA GLY A 168 -0.38 2.22 -22.02
C GLY A 168 0.04 3.45 -22.81
N ARG A 169 -0.93 4.33 -23.08
CA ARG A 169 -0.74 5.49 -23.94
C ARG A 169 -1.53 6.68 -23.39
N TYR A 170 -0.94 7.87 -23.40
CA TYR A 170 -1.58 9.13 -23.07
C TYR A 170 -1.17 10.21 -24.05
N ILE A 171 -2.16 10.95 -24.59
CA ILE A 171 -1.91 12.06 -25.51
C ILE A 171 -2.24 13.37 -24.80
N TYR A 172 -1.21 14.17 -24.55
CA TYR A 172 -1.35 15.51 -24.03
C TYR A 172 -1.27 16.53 -25.17
N ARG A 173 -2.27 17.40 -25.24
CA ARG A 173 -2.31 18.51 -26.21
C ARG A 173 -2.36 19.83 -25.46
N ASP A 174 -1.44 20.74 -25.79
CA ASP A 174 -1.51 22.13 -25.44
C ASP A 174 -1.68 23.01 -26.68
N PHE A 175 -1.63 24.31 -26.52
CA PHE A 175 -1.84 25.25 -27.63
C PHE A 175 -0.74 25.20 -28.71
N GLN A 176 0.43 24.65 -28.38
CA GLN A 176 1.61 24.68 -29.25
C GLN A 176 2.01 23.30 -29.75
N GLN A 177 1.81 22.28 -28.92
CA GLN A 177 2.38 20.95 -29.21
C GLN A 177 1.44 19.83 -28.74
N SER A 178 1.61 18.67 -29.37
CA SER A 178 0.99 17.42 -28.95
C SER A 178 2.08 16.44 -28.54
N TYR A 179 1.96 15.91 -27.35
CA TYR A 179 2.88 14.94 -26.78
C TYR A 179 2.20 13.60 -26.62
N GLU A 180 2.87 12.53 -27.03
CA GLU A 180 2.42 11.17 -26.82
C GLU A 180 3.37 10.46 -25.87
N ILE A 181 2.84 10.04 -24.71
CA ILE A 181 3.56 9.23 -23.74
C ILE A 181 3.10 7.78 -23.91
N LYS A 182 4.05 6.87 -24.10
CA LYS A 182 3.79 5.43 -24.09
C LYS A 182 4.51 4.84 -22.89
N ALA A 183 3.75 4.32 -21.93
CA ALA A 183 4.33 3.71 -20.75
C ALA A 183 3.38 2.71 -20.12
N HIS A 184 3.89 1.53 -19.88
CA HIS A 184 3.28 0.52 -19.04
C HIS A 184 4.07 0.44 -17.74
N PHE A 185 3.44 0.74 -16.61
CA PHE A 185 4.11 0.82 -15.32
C PHE A 185 3.25 0.31 -14.18
N SER A 186 3.85 -0.13 -13.09
CA SER A 186 3.16 -0.37 -11.83
C SER A 186 3.21 0.87 -10.93
N LEU A 187 2.31 0.93 -9.95
CA LEU A 187 2.19 2.07 -9.06
C LEU A 187 2.15 1.63 -7.60
N ILE A 188 2.90 2.33 -6.75
CA ILE A 188 2.75 2.29 -5.30
C ILE A 188 2.52 3.71 -4.82
N ALA A 189 1.29 4.02 -4.43
CA ALA A 189 0.91 5.32 -3.89
C ALA A 189 0.46 5.19 -2.43
N ASN A 190 0.91 6.08 -1.57
CA ASN A 190 0.47 6.14 -0.18
C ASN A 190 -0.45 7.34 0.03
N ILE A 191 -1.49 7.16 0.82
CA ILE A 191 -2.46 8.21 1.14
C ILE A 191 -2.92 8.08 2.60
N THR A 192 -3.32 9.19 3.21
CA THR A 192 -3.97 9.15 4.54
C THR A 192 -5.46 8.82 4.41
N PRO A 193 -6.10 8.18 5.42
CA PRO A 193 -7.53 7.88 5.38
C PRO A 193 -8.39 9.13 5.15
N HIS A 194 -8.06 10.23 5.81
CA HIS A 194 -8.79 11.50 5.63
C HIS A 194 -8.72 11.99 4.18
N SER A 195 -7.50 12.06 3.61
CA SER A 195 -7.32 12.50 2.22
C SER A 195 -7.98 11.56 1.22
N PHE A 196 -7.95 10.24 1.50
CA PHE A 196 -8.65 9.25 0.68
C PHE A 196 -10.16 9.50 0.69
N LEU A 197 -10.77 9.69 1.86
CA LEU A 197 -12.20 9.93 1.98
C LEU A 197 -12.63 11.23 1.30
N VAL A 198 -11.89 12.31 1.50
CA VAL A 198 -12.20 13.62 0.88
C VAL A 198 -12.14 13.55 -0.65
N ASN A 199 -11.14 12.85 -1.20
CA ASN A 199 -10.94 12.78 -2.65
C ASN A 199 -11.56 11.53 -3.30
N ARG A 200 -12.19 10.63 -2.53
CA ARG A 200 -12.72 9.34 -3.01
C ARG A 200 -13.66 9.50 -4.22
N ARG A 201 -14.52 10.51 -4.18
CA ARG A 201 -15.49 10.74 -5.27
C ARG A 201 -14.80 11.10 -6.59
N GLU A 202 -13.74 11.89 -6.53
CA GLU A 202 -12.95 12.26 -7.71
C GLU A 202 -12.14 11.06 -8.22
N LEU A 203 -11.50 10.32 -7.32
CA LEU A 203 -10.72 9.13 -7.65
C LEU A 203 -11.59 8.00 -8.24
N LEU A 204 -12.85 7.87 -7.79
CA LEU A 204 -13.83 6.94 -8.38
C LEU A 204 -14.33 7.42 -9.74
N GLY A 205 -14.64 8.72 -9.86
CA GLY A 205 -15.15 9.31 -11.10
C GLY A 205 -14.19 9.14 -12.27
N ASN A 206 -12.90 9.12 -12.00
CA ASN A 206 -11.84 8.94 -12.99
C ASN A 206 -11.35 7.50 -13.11
N THR A 207 -12.11 6.53 -12.59
CA THR A 207 -11.79 5.08 -12.60
C THR A 207 -10.43 4.71 -11.98
N PHE A 208 -9.71 5.65 -11.37
CA PHE A 208 -8.37 5.43 -10.82
C PHE A 208 -8.37 4.35 -9.71
N ILE A 209 -9.36 4.42 -8.80
CA ILE A 209 -9.47 3.42 -7.71
C ILE A 209 -9.70 2.02 -8.27
N GLU A 210 -10.45 1.89 -9.35
CA GLU A 210 -10.77 0.60 -9.98
C GLU A 210 -9.53 -0.10 -10.58
N ARG A 211 -8.46 0.67 -10.79
CA ARG A 211 -7.18 0.18 -11.29
C ARG A 211 -6.15 -0.07 -10.19
N CYS A 212 -6.53 0.18 -8.93
CA CYS A 212 -5.65 0.00 -7.79
C CYS A 212 -6.15 -1.10 -6.86
N LEU A 213 -5.27 -1.93 -6.35
CA LEU A 213 -5.51 -2.65 -5.12
C LEU A 213 -5.45 -1.64 -3.96
N VAL A 214 -6.61 -1.30 -3.42
CA VAL A 214 -6.69 -0.41 -2.26
C VAL A 214 -6.49 -1.25 -1.01
N VAL A 215 -5.39 -1.01 -0.32
CA VAL A 215 -5.04 -1.74 0.90
C VAL A 215 -5.03 -0.80 2.10
N TYR A 216 -5.62 -1.27 3.19
CA TYR A 216 -5.77 -0.51 4.43
C TYR A 216 -4.97 -1.17 5.54
N HIS A 217 -4.23 -0.39 6.30
CA HIS A 217 -3.66 -0.85 7.55
C HIS A 217 -3.58 0.28 8.59
N ALA A 218 -3.68 -0.10 9.84
CA ALA A 218 -3.42 0.76 10.97
C ALA A 218 -2.70 -0.08 12.04
N LEU A 219 -1.65 0.49 12.62
CA LEU A 219 -0.95 -0.11 13.74
C LEU A 219 -1.63 0.31 15.05
N THR A 220 -1.67 -0.56 16.03
CA THR A 220 -2.02 -0.21 17.40
C THR A 220 -0.92 0.66 18.03
N GLU A 221 -1.19 1.28 19.16
CA GLU A 221 -0.17 2.06 19.89
C GLU A 221 1.01 1.17 20.32
N GLU A 222 0.74 -0.07 20.71
CA GLU A 222 1.74 -1.06 21.09
C GLU A 222 2.64 -1.42 19.89
N GLU A 223 2.06 -1.77 18.74
CA GLU A 223 2.80 -2.05 17.51
C GLU A 223 3.61 -0.85 17.02
N MET A 224 3.11 0.37 17.20
CA MET A 224 3.87 1.58 16.88
C MET A 224 5.02 1.80 17.85
N SER A 225 4.83 1.53 19.15
CA SER A 225 5.89 1.61 20.17
C SER A 225 7.00 0.62 19.85
N ASP A 226 6.67 -0.63 19.59
CA ASP A 226 7.62 -1.66 19.18
C ASP A 226 8.37 -1.28 17.91
N ALA A 227 7.65 -0.72 16.93
CA ALA A 227 8.25 -0.22 15.70
C ALA A 227 9.27 0.91 15.95
N ASN A 228 9.09 1.74 16.95
CA ASN A 228 9.99 2.83 17.29
C ASN A 228 11.18 2.36 18.12
N LEU A 229 10.95 1.52 19.14
CA LEU A 229 12.00 1.02 20.04
C LEU A 229 13.10 0.22 19.30
N SER A 230 12.71 -0.51 18.28
CA SER A 230 13.64 -1.34 17.51
C SER A 230 14.24 -0.63 16.28
N ARG A 231 14.04 0.69 16.13
CA ARG A 231 14.46 1.43 14.93
C ARG A 231 15.97 1.34 14.66
N ASP A 232 16.79 1.48 15.69
CA ASP A 232 18.25 1.44 15.53
C ASP A 232 18.74 0.01 15.24
N GLN A 233 18.15 -0.99 15.89
CA GLN A 233 18.44 -2.40 15.59
C GLN A 233 17.98 -2.79 14.20
N ARG A 234 16.84 -2.26 13.74
CA ARG A 234 16.29 -2.50 12.40
C ARG A 234 17.09 -1.81 11.29
N ALA A 235 17.77 -0.72 11.58
CA ALA A 235 18.64 -0.05 10.59
C ALA A 235 19.80 -0.95 10.15
N ALA A 236 20.27 -1.84 11.01
CA ALA A 236 21.33 -2.80 10.72
C ALA A 236 20.88 -4.02 9.89
N LEU A 237 19.56 -4.27 9.80
CA LEU A 237 19.04 -5.37 8.99
C LEU A 237 19.29 -5.12 7.51
N SER A 238 19.86 -6.10 6.84
CA SER A 238 20.07 -6.09 5.40
C SER A 238 19.46 -7.32 4.76
N ILE A 239 19.03 -7.17 3.52
CA ILE A 239 18.53 -8.26 2.70
C ILE A 239 19.32 -8.28 1.39
N GLN A 240 19.52 -9.47 0.83
CA GLN A 240 20.13 -9.61 -0.48
C GLN A 240 19.24 -8.93 -1.54
N LYS A 241 19.86 -8.20 -2.47
CA LYS A 241 19.12 -7.59 -3.58
C LYS A 241 18.46 -8.66 -4.42
N PHE A 242 17.19 -8.46 -4.71
CA PHE A 242 16.43 -9.35 -5.58
C PHE A 242 17.00 -9.34 -7.00
N LYS A 243 17.16 -10.54 -7.54
CA LYS A 243 17.49 -10.76 -8.96
C LYS A 243 16.48 -11.75 -9.51
N ALA A 244 15.62 -11.30 -10.41
CA ALA A 244 14.70 -12.18 -11.10
C ALA A 244 15.47 -13.20 -11.91
N SER A 245 15.10 -14.47 -11.79
CA SER A 245 15.62 -15.58 -12.59
C SER A 245 14.57 -16.14 -13.56
N LEU A 246 13.34 -15.69 -13.43
CA LEU A 246 12.18 -16.05 -14.24
C LEU A 246 11.51 -14.78 -14.74
N GLY A 247 10.96 -14.83 -15.96
CA GLY A 247 10.04 -13.83 -16.51
C GLY A 247 8.59 -14.20 -16.25
N GLU A 248 7.65 -13.36 -16.69
CA GLU A 248 6.22 -13.62 -16.61
C GLU A 248 5.85 -14.87 -17.43
N GLU A 249 6.44 -15.04 -18.59
CA GLU A 249 6.26 -16.13 -19.54
C GLU A 249 6.71 -17.51 -19.00
N ASP A 250 7.63 -17.51 -18.03
CA ASP A 250 8.12 -18.74 -17.40
C ASP A 250 7.13 -19.34 -16.41
N VAL A 251 6.12 -18.58 -15.98
CA VAL A 251 5.13 -19.00 -14.98
C VAL A 251 3.88 -19.51 -15.67
N ARG A 252 3.67 -20.83 -15.61
CA ARG A 252 2.46 -21.46 -16.16
C ARG A 252 1.25 -21.15 -15.27
N VAL A 253 0.23 -20.55 -15.86
CA VAL A 253 -1.10 -20.36 -15.27
C VAL A 253 -2.07 -21.32 -15.96
N THR A 254 -2.74 -22.18 -15.19
CA THR A 254 -3.67 -23.18 -15.71
C THR A 254 -5.10 -22.60 -15.80
N ARG A 255 -6.01 -23.32 -16.47
CA ARG A 255 -7.44 -22.96 -16.49
C ARG A 255 -8.05 -22.97 -15.08
N GLU A 256 -7.63 -23.92 -14.23
CA GLU A 256 -8.10 -23.99 -12.84
C GLU A 256 -7.65 -22.78 -12.02
N ASP A 257 -6.41 -22.32 -12.24
CA ASP A 257 -5.92 -21.09 -11.60
C ASP A 257 -6.76 -19.87 -12.03
N LEU A 258 -7.13 -19.77 -13.31
CA LEU A 258 -7.97 -18.66 -13.80
C LEU A 258 -9.36 -18.69 -13.15
N VAL A 259 -9.97 -19.87 -12.95
CA VAL A 259 -11.24 -19.99 -12.24
C VAL A 259 -11.10 -19.51 -10.80
N ARG A 260 -10.04 -19.92 -10.11
CA ARG A 260 -9.79 -19.48 -8.72
C ARG A 260 -9.53 -17.97 -8.64
N PHE A 261 -8.78 -17.39 -9.59
CA PHE A 261 -8.56 -15.94 -9.62
C PHE A 261 -9.87 -15.17 -9.83
N ASP A 262 -10.81 -15.70 -10.61
CA ASP A 262 -12.15 -15.12 -10.76
C ASP A 262 -12.96 -15.18 -9.46
N GLU A 263 -12.85 -16.28 -8.70
CA GLU A 263 -13.46 -16.39 -7.38
C GLU A 263 -12.88 -15.36 -6.39
N TYR A 264 -11.53 -15.19 -6.37
CA TYR A 264 -10.89 -14.13 -5.60
C TYR A 264 -11.37 -12.73 -6.05
N ALA A 265 -11.45 -12.46 -7.33
CA ALA A 265 -11.90 -11.18 -7.86
C ALA A 265 -13.34 -10.85 -7.44
N LYS A 266 -14.26 -11.83 -7.51
CA LYS A 266 -15.62 -11.69 -7.02
C LYS A 266 -15.67 -11.39 -5.52
N ARG A 267 -14.88 -12.10 -4.72
CA ARG A 267 -14.78 -11.93 -3.27
C ARG A 267 -14.17 -10.58 -2.90
N TRP A 268 -13.05 -10.21 -3.52
CA TRP A 268 -12.37 -8.95 -3.27
C TRP A 268 -13.15 -7.73 -3.73
N ARG A 269 -13.96 -7.87 -4.79
CA ARG A 269 -14.91 -6.83 -5.20
C ARG A 269 -15.87 -6.44 -4.08
N ILE A 270 -16.38 -7.44 -3.37
CA ILE A 270 -17.29 -7.20 -2.24
C ILE A 270 -16.55 -6.55 -1.06
N LEU A 271 -15.35 -7.05 -0.73
CA LEU A 271 -14.54 -6.57 0.39
C LEU A 271 -14.04 -5.13 0.19
N GLY A 272 -13.57 -4.80 -1.00
CA GLY A 272 -12.98 -3.50 -1.34
C GLY A 272 -13.95 -2.49 -1.94
N ALA A 273 -15.24 -2.86 -2.11
CA ALA A 273 -16.26 -2.00 -2.72
C ALA A 273 -15.91 -1.53 -4.15
N TYR A 274 -15.31 -2.42 -4.96
CA TYR A 274 -15.03 -2.15 -6.37
C TYR A 274 -16.29 -2.31 -7.22
N SER A 275 -16.39 -1.53 -8.31
CA SER A 275 -17.53 -1.62 -9.24
C SER A 275 -17.42 -2.82 -10.17
N SER A 276 -16.22 -3.20 -10.58
CA SER A 276 -15.94 -4.30 -11.51
C SER A 276 -15.01 -5.35 -10.92
N SER A 277 -15.19 -6.60 -11.31
CA SER A 277 -14.29 -7.71 -10.97
C SER A 277 -13.20 -7.95 -12.03
N SER A 278 -13.34 -7.42 -13.25
CA SER A 278 -12.40 -7.70 -14.35
C SER A 278 -11.00 -7.12 -14.06
N SER A 279 -10.90 -5.85 -13.68
CA SER A 279 -9.62 -5.24 -13.31
C SER A 279 -8.98 -5.92 -12.10
N LEU A 280 -9.80 -6.37 -11.13
CA LEU A 280 -9.31 -7.14 -9.99
C LEU A 280 -8.76 -8.50 -10.40
N PHE A 281 -9.44 -9.20 -11.32
CA PHE A 281 -8.96 -10.48 -11.84
C PHE A 281 -7.55 -10.36 -12.41
N ASP A 282 -7.33 -9.37 -13.24
CA ASP A 282 -6.01 -9.13 -13.83
C ASP A 282 -4.94 -8.77 -12.80
N MET A 283 -5.29 -7.93 -11.83
CA MET A 283 -4.36 -7.59 -10.72
C MET A 283 -4.03 -8.80 -9.85
N ILE A 284 -5.02 -9.64 -9.52
CA ILE A 284 -4.83 -10.86 -8.73
C ILE A 284 -3.92 -11.83 -9.46
N LYS A 285 -4.16 -12.05 -10.75
CA LYS A 285 -3.30 -12.86 -11.60
C LYS A 285 -1.86 -12.32 -11.56
N SER A 286 -1.67 -11.02 -11.74
CA SER A 286 -0.34 -10.41 -11.73
C SER A 286 0.35 -10.50 -10.37
N VAL A 287 -0.39 -10.36 -9.27
CA VAL A 287 0.13 -10.59 -7.91
C VAL A 287 0.60 -12.04 -7.75
N ALA A 288 -0.22 -13.02 -8.15
CA ALA A 288 0.12 -14.43 -8.04
C ALA A 288 1.34 -14.79 -8.90
N VAL A 289 1.41 -14.33 -10.15
CA VAL A 289 2.56 -14.54 -11.04
C VAL A 289 3.82 -13.88 -10.47
N ALA A 290 3.74 -12.63 -9.97
CA ALA A 290 4.88 -11.97 -9.34
C ALA A 290 5.38 -12.70 -8.09
N TYR A 291 4.46 -13.29 -7.30
CA TYR A 291 4.82 -14.09 -6.13
C TYR A 291 5.48 -15.43 -6.53
N ALA A 292 5.00 -16.06 -7.60
CA ALA A 292 5.64 -17.25 -8.16
C ALA A 292 7.08 -16.93 -8.64
N ILE A 293 7.28 -15.80 -9.35
CA ILE A 293 8.61 -15.34 -9.76
C ILE A 293 9.52 -15.11 -8.54
N LEU A 294 8.98 -14.48 -7.49
CA LEU A 294 9.69 -14.24 -6.24
C LEU A 294 10.20 -15.54 -5.61
N ASN A 295 9.40 -16.61 -5.67
CA ASN A 295 9.72 -17.93 -5.15
C ASN A 295 10.40 -18.86 -6.16
N LYS A 296 10.64 -18.42 -7.39
CA LYS A 296 11.16 -19.22 -8.50
C LYS A 296 10.27 -20.41 -8.87
N HIS A 297 8.96 -20.28 -8.66
CA HIS A 297 7.98 -21.28 -9.07
C HIS A 297 7.66 -21.10 -10.57
N LYS A 298 7.72 -22.20 -11.33
CA LYS A 298 7.32 -22.21 -12.76
C LYS A 298 5.82 -22.45 -12.98
N LYS A 299 5.04 -22.48 -11.93
CA LYS A 299 3.58 -22.62 -11.95
C LYS A 299 2.99 -22.06 -10.67
N ILE A 300 1.71 -21.71 -10.72
CA ILE A 300 0.94 -21.31 -9.52
C ILE A 300 0.82 -22.53 -8.59
N THR A 301 1.08 -22.31 -7.31
CA THR A 301 1.05 -23.31 -6.24
C THR A 301 0.13 -22.87 -5.10
N LYS A 302 0.10 -23.66 -4.02
CA LYS A 302 -0.66 -23.29 -2.81
C LYS A 302 -0.10 -22.06 -2.11
N ASP A 303 1.17 -21.74 -2.30
CA ASP A 303 1.82 -20.61 -1.63
C ASP A 303 1.31 -19.26 -2.20
N GLU A 304 1.07 -19.18 -3.52
CA GLU A 304 0.47 -18.00 -4.15
C GLU A 304 -0.96 -17.75 -3.63
N TYR A 305 -1.75 -18.80 -3.50
CA TYR A 305 -3.10 -18.70 -2.93
C TYR A 305 -3.08 -18.29 -1.46
N ARG A 306 -2.18 -18.90 -0.65
CA ARG A 306 -1.99 -18.52 0.75
C ARG A 306 -1.64 -17.04 0.88
N PHE A 307 -0.78 -16.53 0.01
CA PHE A 307 -0.46 -15.10 0.01
C PHE A 307 -1.67 -14.23 -0.34
N LEU A 308 -2.49 -14.62 -1.33
CA LEU A 308 -3.74 -13.92 -1.65
C LEU A 308 -4.70 -13.90 -0.46
N ASP A 309 -4.84 -15.03 0.27
CA ASP A 309 -5.65 -15.10 1.50
C ASP A 309 -5.11 -14.15 2.59
N MET A 310 -3.79 -14.05 2.73
CA MET A 310 -3.16 -13.12 3.69
C MET A 310 -3.44 -11.65 3.38
N LEU A 311 -3.75 -11.30 2.13
CA LEU A 311 -4.08 -9.91 1.74
C LEU A 311 -5.51 -9.52 2.05
N GLU A 312 -6.45 -10.46 2.17
CA GLU A 312 -7.88 -10.15 2.34
C GLU A 312 -8.22 -9.22 3.52
N PRO A 313 -7.62 -9.39 4.71
CA PRO A 313 -7.89 -8.48 5.82
C PRO A 313 -7.58 -7.01 5.50
N TYR A 314 -6.61 -6.78 4.62
CA TYR A 314 -6.15 -5.43 4.24
C TYR A 314 -6.98 -4.78 3.13
N LEU A 315 -7.81 -5.54 2.41
CA LEU A 315 -8.69 -5.01 1.38
C LEU A 315 -9.99 -4.41 1.96
N ARG A 316 -10.27 -4.67 3.22
CA ARG A 316 -11.47 -4.16 3.89
C ARG A 316 -11.28 -2.70 4.23
N ASN A 317 -12.13 -1.85 3.66
CA ASN A 317 -12.23 -0.47 4.14
C ASN A 317 -12.61 -0.47 5.63
N PRO A 318 -11.87 0.22 6.52
CA PRO A 318 -12.22 0.29 7.94
C PRO A 318 -13.67 0.77 8.18
N ASP A 319 -14.18 1.70 7.38
CA ASP A 319 -15.58 2.14 7.44
C ASP A 319 -16.53 1.03 6.97
N GLU A 320 -16.18 0.28 5.93
CA GLU A 320 -16.92 -0.90 5.51
C GLU A 320 -16.80 -2.05 6.52
N SER A 321 -15.65 -2.20 7.19
CA SER A 321 -15.50 -3.14 8.31
C SER A 321 -16.50 -2.84 9.43
N VAL A 322 -16.71 -1.56 9.77
CA VAL A 322 -17.72 -1.17 10.74
C VAL A 322 -19.13 -1.48 10.23
N LYS A 323 -19.41 -1.21 8.95
CA LYS A 323 -20.69 -1.55 8.33
C LYS A 323 -20.93 -3.06 8.29
N LEU A 324 -19.91 -3.86 7.95
CA LEU A 324 -20.01 -5.32 7.94
C LEU A 324 -20.27 -5.89 9.35
N GLN A 325 -19.64 -5.34 10.38
CA GLN A 325 -19.93 -5.72 11.76
C GLN A 325 -21.36 -5.34 12.18
N ILE A 326 -21.84 -4.16 11.78
CA ILE A 326 -23.23 -3.76 11.99
C ILE A 326 -24.17 -4.74 11.27
N LEU A 327 -23.83 -5.10 10.05
CA LEU A 327 -24.59 -6.05 9.24
C LEU A 327 -24.68 -7.43 9.90
N GLU A 328 -23.56 -7.94 10.40
CA GLU A 328 -23.49 -9.24 11.06
C GLU A 328 -24.32 -9.25 12.36
N LEU A 329 -24.21 -8.19 13.17
CA LEU A 329 -25.02 -8.04 14.36
C LEU A 329 -26.51 -7.89 14.02
N ALA A 330 -26.84 -7.19 12.95
CA ALA A 330 -28.23 -7.07 12.47
C ALA A 330 -28.78 -8.41 11.94
N ARG A 331 -27.95 -9.25 11.29
CA ARG A 331 -28.33 -10.61 10.89
C ARG A 331 -28.62 -11.52 12.09
N GLN A 332 -27.90 -11.31 13.18
CA GLN A 332 -28.13 -12.00 14.46
C GLN A 332 -29.38 -11.48 15.20
N GLY A 333 -30.17 -10.60 14.61
CA GLY A 333 -31.37 -10.03 15.20
C GLY A 333 -31.12 -8.98 16.28
N ARG A 334 -29.89 -8.46 16.41
CA ARG A 334 -29.60 -7.42 17.41
C ARG A 334 -30.27 -6.10 17.05
N SER A 335 -30.85 -5.44 18.08
CA SER A 335 -31.46 -4.11 17.93
C SER A 335 -30.39 -3.04 17.63
N ILE A 336 -30.82 -1.86 17.14
CA ILE A 336 -29.87 -0.73 16.91
C ILE A 336 -29.22 -0.33 18.24
N GLU A 337 -29.95 -0.38 19.34
CA GLU A 337 -29.47 -0.09 20.69
C GLU A 337 -28.37 -1.08 21.11
N ASP A 338 -28.62 -2.39 20.93
CA ASP A 338 -27.63 -3.43 21.24
C ASP A 338 -26.37 -3.27 20.41
N ILE A 339 -26.51 -2.97 19.12
CA ILE A 339 -25.34 -2.73 18.22
C ILE A 339 -24.53 -1.53 18.71
N CYS A 340 -25.19 -0.46 19.14
CA CYS A 340 -24.54 0.72 19.70
C CYS A 340 -23.83 0.41 21.03
N LEU A 341 -24.45 -0.40 21.90
CA LEU A 341 -23.86 -0.86 23.16
C LEU A 341 -22.65 -1.75 22.95
N ILE A 342 -22.76 -2.78 22.10
CA ILE A 342 -21.67 -3.70 21.76
C ILE A 342 -20.46 -2.93 21.21
N ARG A 343 -20.73 -1.84 20.48
CA ARG A 343 -19.69 -0.99 19.89
C ARG A 343 -19.19 0.12 20.84
N ASN A 344 -19.70 0.18 22.05
CA ASN A 344 -19.37 1.22 23.05
C ASN A 344 -19.56 2.66 22.52
N LYS A 345 -20.55 2.89 21.64
CA LYS A 345 -20.84 4.15 20.96
C LYS A 345 -22.31 4.47 20.96
N SER A 346 -22.80 5.14 22.00
CA SER A 346 -24.23 5.44 22.17
C SER A 346 -24.68 6.83 21.72
N THR A 347 -23.86 7.57 20.96
CA THR A 347 -24.21 8.91 20.49
C THR A 347 -25.34 8.90 19.46
N LYS A 348 -26.20 9.93 19.45
CA LYS A 348 -27.28 10.10 18.47
C LYS A 348 -26.76 9.98 17.02
N LYS A 349 -25.59 10.53 16.74
CA LYS A 349 -24.93 10.47 15.42
C LYS A 349 -24.60 9.02 15.04
N TYR A 350 -24.11 8.21 15.98
CA TYR A 350 -23.77 6.81 15.72
C TYR A 350 -25.00 5.94 15.52
N ARG A 351 -26.06 6.13 16.31
CA ARG A 351 -27.37 5.46 16.10
C ARG A 351 -27.93 5.74 14.71
N SER A 352 -27.87 6.99 14.26
CA SER A 352 -28.28 7.38 12.90
C SER A 352 -27.44 6.70 11.82
N PHE A 353 -26.14 6.55 12.04
CA PHE A 353 -25.24 5.83 11.14
C PHE A 353 -25.60 4.34 11.08
N VAL A 354 -25.81 3.67 12.21
CA VAL A 354 -26.23 2.26 12.28
C VAL A 354 -27.55 2.04 11.55
N SER A 355 -28.57 2.87 11.85
CA SER A 355 -29.89 2.80 11.20
C SER A 355 -29.81 2.96 9.69
N ARG A 356 -29.03 3.96 9.20
CA ARG A 356 -28.83 4.19 7.77
C ARG A 356 -28.12 3.01 7.10
N THR A 357 -27.12 2.45 7.76
CA THR A 357 -26.38 1.28 7.25
C THR A 357 -27.32 0.08 7.09
N ILE A 358 -28.12 -0.23 8.11
CA ILE A 358 -29.08 -1.33 8.05
C ILE A 358 -30.10 -1.11 6.93
N SER A 359 -30.63 0.10 6.79
CA SER A 359 -31.59 0.47 5.73
C SER A 359 -30.96 0.32 4.34
N GLU A 360 -29.73 0.77 4.14
CA GLU A 360 -28.99 0.62 2.88
C GLU A 360 -28.86 -0.84 2.46
N TYR A 361 -28.49 -1.71 3.40
CA TYR A 361 -28.32 -3.15 3.10
C TYR A 361 -29.64 -3.90 2.91
N ARG A 362 -30.73 -3.45 3.53
CA ARG A 362 -32.08 -3.94 3.25
C ARG A 362 -32.54 -3.59 1.84
N HIS A 363 -32.31 -2.35 1.40
CA HIS A 363 -32.63 -1.93 0.04
C HIS A 363 -31.80 -2.67 -1.04
N LYS A 364 -30.60 -3.09 -0.69
CA LYS A 364 -29.74 -3.92 -1.57
C LYS A 364 -30.11 -5.42 -1.53
N GLY A 365 -31.15 -5.82 -0.77
CA GLY A 365 -31.57 -7.22 -0.64
C GLY A 365 -30.55 -8.11 0.13
N ILE A 366 -29.58 -7.50 0.80
CA ILE A 366 -28.53 -8.23 1.55
C ILE A 366 -29.01 -8.62 2.94
N LEU A 367 -29.92 -7.83 3.53
CA LEU A 367 -30.62 -8.12 4.77
C LEU A 367 -32.08 -8.39 4.50
N PRO A 368 -32.68 -9.42 5.11
CA PRO A 368 -34.13 -9.62 5.05
C PRO A 368 -34.83 -8.46 5.77
N TRP A 369 -36.03 -8.14 5.32
CA TRP A 369 -36.96 -7.27 6.03
C TRP A 369 -37.49 -8.03 7.25
N ILE A 370 -36.77 -7.98 8.37
CA ILE A 370 -37.28 -8.49 9.64
C ILE A 370 -38.28 -7.46 10.15
N LYS A 371 -39.53 -7.87 10.33
CA LYS A 371 -40.52 -7.04 11.07
C LYS A 371 -39.88 -6.71 12.42
N PRO A 372 -39.89 -5.44 12.87
CA PRO A 372 -39.47 -5.14 14.23
C PRO A 372 -40.26 -6.06 15.15
N ILE A 373 -39.58 -6.79 16.02
CA ILE A 373 -40.22 -7.47 17.14
C ILE A 373 -40.81 -6.32 17.96
N THR A 374 -42.09 -6.08 17.80
CA THR A 374 -42.84 -5.20 18.71
C THR A 374 -42.76 -5.90 20.06
N THR A 375 -42.09 -5.28 21.03
CA THR A 375 -42.09 -5.64 22.45
C THR A 375 -43.52 -5.43 22.97
N GLY A 376 -44.42 -6.33 22.64
CA GLY A 376 -45.84 -6.18 22.88
C GLY A 376 -46.62 -7.46 23.13
N ASP A 377 -45.97 -8.64 22.98
CA ASP A 377 -46.64 -9.93 23.24
C ASP A 377 -45.91 -10.75 24.31
N ALA A 378 -45.73 -10.14 25.48
CA ALA A 378 -45.40 -10.86 26.72
C ALA A 378 -46.49 -10.60 27.73
N SER A 379 -47.72 -11.01 27.37
CA SER A 379 -48.84 -11.17 28.34
C SER A 379 -49.85 -12.10 27.69
N GLU A 380 -49.64 -13.41 27.90
CA GLU A 380 -50.66 -14.39 28.22
C GLU A 380 -49.98 -15.63 28.83
#